data_90fce7a007774eb0134fc9a8af7d5408
#
_entry.id   90fce7a007774eb0134fc9a8af7d5408
#
_cell.length_a   1.000
_cell.length_b   1.000
_cell.length_c   1.000
_cell.angle_alpha   90.00
_cell.angle_beta   90.00
_cell.angle_gamma   90.00
#
_symmetry.space_group_name_H-M   'P 1'
#
loop_
_entity.id
_entity.type
_entity.pdbx_description
1 polymer ?
#
loop_
_entity_poly.entity_id
_entity_poly.type
_entity_poly.pdbx_seq_one_letter_code
_entity_poly.pdbx_strand_id
1 'polypeptide(L)'
;MTLLTNQLQDDRQFEVVYAGYVDLLVQIAIHKFRVPDSEAETLAHDVLMSYLRKSQDVIDLRPWLVGAICHASRHYWRLNARNVAPETDGELDRADPASVRILDSLPDQLAAREALECLNPRCREILSMRYFEGCTVNEVAERLGIKPKYAQKLIAKCLRRAETLYGEKGKLQ
;
A
#
# COMPACT_ATOMS: atom_id res chain seq x y z
N MET A 1 27.33 -24.07 -13.66
CA MET A 1 26.09 -24.82 -13.38
C MET A 1 25.25 -24.23 -12.24
N THR A 2 25.82 -23.47 -11.36
CA THR A 2 25.13 -22.92 -10.13
C THR A 2 24.16 -21.75 -10.41
N LEU A 3 24.35 -20.98 -11.48
CA LEU A 3 23.50 -19.82 -11.81
C LEU A 3 22.13 -20.20 -12.36
N LEU A 4 22.04 -21.28 -13.15
CA LEU A 4 20.78 -21.75 -13.72
C LEU A 4 19.84 -22.37 -12.68
N THR A 5 20.42 -23.00 -11.64
CA THR A 5 19.63 -23.62 -10.56
C THR A 5 19.01 -22.58 -9.64
N ASN A 6 19.67 -21.43 -9.44
CA ASN A 6 19.18 -20.35 -8.60
C ASN A 6 18.01 -19.59 -9.30
N GLN A 7 18.08 -19.38 -10.61
CA GLN A 7 17.00 -18.76 -11.37
C GLN A 7 15.72 -19.62 -11.39
N LEU A 8 15.86 -20.93 -11.58
CA LEU A 8 14.71 -21.84 -11.55
C LEU A 8 14.03 -21.95 -10.18
N GLN A 9 14.76 -21.68 -9.12
CA GLN A 9 14.26 -21.68 -7.75
C GLN A 9 13.54 -20.37 -7.42
N ASP A 10 14.05 -19.25 -7.90
CA ASP A 10 13.42 -17.92 -7.80
C ASP A 10 12.10 -17.88 -8.62
N ASP A 11 12.08 -18.44 -9.82
CA ASP A 11 10.90 -18.48 -10.67
C ASP A 11 9.76 -19.30 -10.03
N ARG A 12 10.07 -20.47 -9.47
CA ARG A 12 9.06 -21.30 -8.77
C ARG A 12 8.52 -20.61 -7.51
N GLN A 13 9.36 -19.94 -6.76
CA GLN A 13 8.95 -19.21 -5.58
C GLN A 13 8.04 -18.04 -5.95
N PHE A 14 8.34 -17.36 -7.04
CA PHE A 14 7.49 -16.29 -7.56
C PHE A 14 6.13 -16.81 -8.04
N GLU A 15 6.08 -17.91 -8.76
CA GLU A 15 4.81 -18.52 -9.20
C GLU A 15 3.89 -18.86 -8.02
N VAL A 16 4.44 -19.40 -6.93
CA VAL A 16 3.70 -19.71 -5.70
C VAL A 16 3.16 -18.43 -5.06
N VAL A 17 3.98 -17.39 -4.98
CA VAL A 17 3.56 -16.10 -4.43
C VAL A 17 2.51 -15.46 -5.33
N TYR A 18 2.72 -15.48 -6.65
CA TYR A 18 1.78 -14.93 -7.62
C TYR A 18 0.40 -15.58 -7.48
N ALA A 19 0.34 -16.91 -7.60
CA ALA A 19 -0.90 -17.65 -7.48
C ALA A 19 -1.59 -17.49 -6.12
N GLY A 20 -0.81 -17.34 -5.04
CA GLY A 20 -1.35 -17.18 -3.69
C GLY A 20 -1.90 -15.80 -3.36
N TYR A 21 -1.50 -14.75 -4.09
CA TYR A 21 -1.83 -13.38 -3.72
C TYR A 21 -2.51 -12.56 -4.80
N VAL A 22 -2.46 -12.94 -6.09
CA VAL A 22 -3.03 -12.14 -7.18
C VAL A 22 -4.51 -11.83 -6.96
N ASP A 23 -5.32 -12.83 -6.62
CA ASP A 23 -6.75 -12.65 -6.38
C ASP A 23 -7.02 -11.73 -5.19
N LEU A 24 -6.26 -11.86 -4.11
CA LEU A 24 -6.37 -10.98 -2.95
C LEU A 24 -6.09 -9.52 -3.32
N LEU A 25 -5.06 -9.27 -4.11
CA LEU A 25 -4.69 -7.92 -4.54
C LEU A 25 -5.74 -7.31 -5.46
N VAL A 26 -6.26 -8.09 -6.42
CA VAL A 26 -7.35 -7.69 -7.31
C VAL A 26 -8.59 -7.34 -6.50
N GLN A 27 -9.00 -8.20 -5.56
CA GLN A 27 -10.15 -7.95 -4.68
C GLN A 27 -9.99 -6.68 -3.84
N ILE A 28 -8.80 -6.40 -3.31
CA ILE A 28 -8.54 -5.16 -2.58
C ILE A 28 -8.70 -3.94 -3.50
N ALA A 29 -8.15 -3.99 -4.72
CA ALA A 29 -8.25 -2.89 -5.68
C ALA A 29 -9.71 -2.61 -6.08
N ILE A 30 -10.49 -3.64 -6.36
CA ILE A 30 -11.89 -3.53 -6.78
C ILE A 30 -12.78 -3.08 -5.61
N HIS A 31 -12.80 -3.85 -4.53
CA HIS A 31 -13.79 -3.64 -3.47
C HIS A 31 -13.49 -2.46 -2.55
N LYS A 32 -12.20 -2.26 -2.23
CA LYS A 32 -11.80 -1.16 -1.34
C LYS A 32 -11.61 0.15 -2.08
N PHE A 33 -11.09 0.11 -3.30
CA PHE A 33 -10.72 1.31 -4.05
C PHE A 33 -11.57 1.56 -5.27
N ARG A 34 -12.50 0.68 -5.63
CA ARG A 34 -13.38 0.80 -6.80
C ARG A 34 -12.60 0.97 -8.12
N VAL A 35 -11.44 0.34 -8.21
CA VAL A 35 -10.68 0.29 -9.46
C VAL A 35 -11.41 -0.65 -10.43
N PRO A 36 -11.56 -0.29 -11.72
CA PRO A 36 -12.14 -1.19 -12.73
C PRO A 36 -11.38 -2.51 -12.83
N ASP A 37 -12.07 -3.61 -13.12
CA ASP A 37 -11.53 -4.98 -13.09
C ASP A 37 -10.25 -5.12 -13.93
N SER A 38 -10.26 -4.63 -15.18
CA SER A 38 -9.10 -4.68 -16.08
C SER A 38 -7.86 -3.95 -15.53
N GLU A 39 -8.09 -2.83 -14.86
CA GLU A 39 -7.04 -2.02 -14.24
C GLU A 39 -6.57 -2.63 -12.92
N ALA A 40 -7.48 -3.25 -12.17
CA ALA A 40 -7.15 -3.93 -10.92
C ALA A 40 -6.21 -5.11 -11.15
N GLU A 41 -6.43 -5.90 -12.21
CA GLU A 41 -5.53 -6.99 -12.63
C GLU A 41 -4.15 -6.44 -12.99
N THR A 42 -4.09 -5.36 -13.76
CA THR A 42 -2.84 -4.70 -14.14
C THR A 42 -2.08 -4.21 -12.90
N LEU A 43 -2.77 -3.54 -11.98
CA LEU A 43 -2.16 -3.05 -10.73
C LEU A 43 -1.65 -4.20 -9.85
N ALA A 44 -2.40 -5.29 -9.74
CA ALA A 44 -1.98 -6.47 -8.98
C ALA A 44 -0.73 -7.11 -9.59
N HIS A 45 -0.69 -7.25 -10.92
CA HIS A 45 0.47 -7.74 -11.64
C HIS A 45 1.71 -6.84 -11.39
N ASP A 46 1.57 -5.53 -11.53
CA ASP A 46 2.66 -4.57 -11.32
C ASP A 46 3.22 -4.61 -9.89
N VAL A 47 2.34 -4.79 -8.91
CA VAL A 47 2.74 -4.94 -7.50
C VAL A 47 3.54 -6.22 -7.31
N LEU A 48 3.10 -7.36 -7.87
CA LEU A 48 3.81 -8.63 -7.79
C LEU A 48 5.16 -8.59 -8.53
N MET A 49 5.22 -7.95 -9.69
CA MET A 49 6.48 -7.70 -10.40
C MET A 49 7.43 -6.77 -9.62
N SER A 50 6.89 -5.82 -8.89
CA SER A 50 7.68 -4.96 -8.00
C SER A 50 8.23 -5.72 -6.80
N TYR A 51 7.48 -6.68 -6.29
CA TYR A 51 7.95 -7.60 -5.25
C TYR A 51 9.11 -8.45 -5.76
N LEU A 52 9.01 -9.04 -6.94
CA LEU A 52 10.09 -9.85 -7.52
C LEU A 52 11.43 -9.10 -7.54
N ARG A 53 11.39 -7.80 -7.88
CA ARG A 53 12.59 -6.94 -7.91
C ARG A 53 13.11 -6.56 -6.52
N LYS A 54 12.30 -6.65 -5.47
CA LYS A 54 12.61 -6.17 -4.10
C LYS A 54 12.51 -7.28 -3.05
N SER A 55 12.39 -8.53 -3.46
CA SER A 55 12.13 -9.67 -2.56
C SER A 55 13.12 -9.77 -1.40
N GLN A 56 14.39 -9.41 -1.62
CA GLN A 56 15.44 -9.45 -0.61
C GLN A 56 15.25 -8.39 0.50
N ASP A 57 14.52 -7.32 0.24
CA ASP A 57 14.29 -6.22 1.18
C ASP A 57 12.96 -6.37 1.94
N VAL A 58 12.12 -7.35 1.57
CA VAL A 58 10.79 -7.56 2.13
C VAL A 58 10.86 -8.54 3.30
N ILE A 59 10.67 -8.03 4.51
CA ILE A 59 10.69 -8.82 5.74
C ILE A 59 9.37 -9.60 5.91
N ASP A 60 8.24 -8.95 5.63
CA ASP A 60 6.91 -9.54 5.76
C ASP A 60 6.11 -9.32 4.46
N LEU A 61 5.89 -10.43 3.75
CA LEU A 61 5.34 -10.42 2.40
C LEU A 61 3.91 -9.86 2.34
N ARG A 62 3.02 -10.38 3.19
CA ARG A 62 1.59 -10.05 3.11
C ARG A 62 1.30 -8.58 3.42
N PRO A 63 1.78 -7.99 4.52
CA PRO A 63 1.63 -6.56 4.77
C PRO A 63 2.25 -5.69 3.69
N TRP A 64 3.41 -6.10 3.14
CA TRP A 64 4.05 -5.38 2.06
C TRP A 64 3.19 -5.34 0.79
N LEU A 65 2.66 -6.50 0.35
CA LEU A 65 1.79 -6.60 -0.83
C LEU A 65 0.50 -5.80 -0.65
N VAL A 66 -0.15 -5.91 0.51
CA VAL A 66 -1.36 -5.13 0.82
C VAL A 66 -1.08 -3.63 0.83
N GLY A 67 0.02 -3.20 1.42
CA GLY A 67 0.45 -1.79 1.38
C GLY A 67 0.73 -1.30 -0.04
N ALA A 68 1.38 -2.13 -0.85
CA ALA A 68 1.72 -1.81 -2.23
C ALA A 68 0.49 -1.65 -3.12
N ILE A 69 -0.50 -2.58 -3.04
CA ILE A 69 -1.73 -2.47 -3.82
C ILE A 69 -2.59 -1.28 -3.38
N CYS A 70 -2.67 -1.01 -2.08
CA CYS A 70 -3.35 0.18 -1.57
C CYS A 70 -2.72 1.47 -2.09
N HIS A 71 -1.38 1.52 -2.17
CA HIS A 71 -0.68 2.66 -2.74
C HIS A 71 -0.91 2.78 -4.25
N ALA A 72 -0.80 1.67 -4.99
CA ALA A 72 -1.01 1.66 -6.44
C ALA A 72 -2.44 2.11 -6.81
N SER A 73 -3.45 1.63 -6.09
CA SER A 73 -4.85 2.00 -6.31
C SER A 73 -5.11 3.50 -6.06
N ARG A 74 -4.53 4.08 -4.99
CA ARG A 74 -4.64 5.52 -4.74
C ARG A 74 -3.92 6.34 -5.81
N HIS A 75 -2.75 5.86 -6.24
CA HIS A 75 -2.00 6.50 -7.32
C HIS A 75 -2.78 6.49 -8.64
N TYR A 76 -3.41 5.36 -8.98
CA TYR A 76 -4.30 5.22 -10.12
C TYR A 76 -5.40 6.30 -10.11
N TRP A 77 -6.15 6.42 -9.03
CA TRP A 77 -7.20 7.43 -8.91
C TRP A 77 -6.69 8.86 -8.96
N ARG A 78 -5.54 9.13 -8.35
CA ARG A 78 -4.94 10.45 -8.38
C ARG A 78 -4.54 10.88 -9.80
N LEU A 79 -4.08 9.95 -10.63
CA LEU A 79 -3.77 10.22 -12.03
C LEU A 79 -5.05 10.39 -12.85
N ASN A 80 -6.05 9.56 -12.59
CA ASN A 80 -7.31 9.57 -13.35
C ASN A 80 -8.29 10.64 -12.88
N ALA A 81 -8.21 11.14 -11.66
CA ALA A 81 -9.02 12.26 -11.17
C ALA A 81 -8.84 13.56 -12.00
N ARG A 82 -7.80 13.66 -12.78
CA ARG A 82 -7.61 14.73 -13.75
C ARG A 82 -8.41 14.53 -15.03
N ASN A 83 -8.92 13.32 -15.29
CA ASN A 83 -9.56 12.94 -16.54
C ASN A 83 -11.06 12.63 -16.39
N VAL A 84 -11.58 12.53 -15.15
CA VAL A 84 -12.98 12.20 -14.89
C VAL A 84 -13.53 13.19 -13.87
N ALA A 85 -14.56 13.94 -14.28
CA ALA A 85 -15.42 14.67 -13.34
C ALA A 85 -16.04 13.64 -12.37
N PRO A 86 -16.18 13.95 -11.07
CA PRO A 86 -16.72 13.01 -10.11
C PRO A 86 -18.21 12.76 -10.42
N GLU A 87 -18.52 11.63 -10.99
CA GLU A 87 -19.85 11.08 -10.89
C GLU A 87 -19.99 10.48 -9.50
N THR A 88 -20.51 11.31 -8.60
CA THR A 88 -21.08 10.90 -7.33
C THR A 88 -22.40 10.23 -7.62
N ASP A 89 -22.53 9.03 -7.22
CA ASP A 89 -23.67 8.36 -6.59
C ASP A 89 -23.72 6.90 -7.01
N GLY A 90 -23.69 6.03 -6.05
CA GLY A 90 -23.88 4.61 -6.29
C GLY A 90 -23.73 3.78 -5.01
N GLU A 91 -24.79 3.81 -4.20
CA GLU A 91 -25.23 2.73 -3.30
C GLU A 91 -24.15 2.05 -2.44
N LEU A 92 -24.01 2.59 -1.23
CA LEU A 92 -23.70 1.84 -0.03
C LEU A 92 -24.90 0.92 0.28
N ASP A 93 -24.99 -0.24 -0.30
CA ASP A 93 -25.75 -1.32 0.33
C ASP A 93 -25.47 -2.67 -0.36
N ARG A 94 -24.45 -3.35 0.12
CA ARG A 94 -24.37 -4.82 0.14
C ARG A 94 -23.40 -5.21 1.23
N ALA A 95 -23.93 -5.83 2.29
CA ALA A 95 -23.14 -6.49 3.29
C ALA A 95 -22.34 -7.63 2.63
N ASP A 96 -21.10 -7.31 2.25
CA ASP A 96 -20.13 -8.23 1.66
C ASP A 96 -19.39 -8.95 2.81
N PRO A 97 -19.10 -10.24 2.69
CA PRO A 97 -18.26 -10.97 3.66
C PRO A 97 -16.92 -10.30 3.95
N ALA A 98 -16.41 -9.45 3.05
CA ALA A 98 -15.26 -8.58 3.30
C ALA A 98 -15.54 -7.53 4.39
N SER A 99 -16.80 -7.12 4.61
CA SER A 99 -17.19 -6.16 5.64
C SER A 99 -16.97 -6.70 7.05
N VAL A 100 -17.09 -8.01 7.25
CA VAL A 100 -16.82 -8.66 8.55
C VAL A 100 -15.34 -8.59 8.90
N ARG A 101 -14.44 -8.75 7.91
CA ARG A 101 -12.99 -8.62 8.11
C ARG A 101 -12.55 -7.16 8.33
N ILE A 102 -13.32 -6.20 7.85
CA ILE A 102 -13.09 -4.77 8.11
C ILE A 102 -13.42 -4.45 9.57
N LEU A 103 -14.47 -5.06 10.15
CA LEU A 103 -14.82 -4.88 11.56
C LEU A 103 -13.74 -5.44 12.49
N ASP A 104 -13.12 -6.58 12.15
CA ASP A 104 -12.03 -7.16 12.92
C ASP A 104 -10.74 -6.30 12.90
N SER A 105 -10.57 -5.45 11.88
CA SER A 105 -9.43 -4.54 11.75
C SER A 105 -9.70 -3.11 12.27
N LEU A 106 -10.90 -2.80 12.75
CA LEU A 106 -11.26 -1.48 13.27
C LEU A 106 -10.38 -1.01 14.42
N PRO A 107 -10.04 -1.85 15.43
CA PRO A 107 -9.13 -1.43 16.51
C PRO A 107 -7.76 -1.03 15.97
N ASP A 108 -7.22 -1.79 15.01
CA ASP A 108 -5.93 -1.51 14.38
C ASP A 108 -5.96 -0.22 13.55
N GLN A 109 -7.07 0.04 12.86
CA GLN A 109 -7.25 1.29 12.10
C GLN A 109 -7.36 2.51 13.00
N LEU A 110 -8.04 2.40 14.14
CA LEU A 110 -8.15 3.45 15.15
C LEU A 110 -6.79 3.73 15.78
N ALA A 111 -6.07 2.70 16.20
CA ALA A 111 -4.73 2.82 16.77
C ALA A 111 -3.72 3.44 15.77
N ALA A 112 -3.79 3.05 14.50
CA ALA A 112 -2.96 3.64 13.45
C ALA A 112 -3.30 5.13 13.22
N ARG A 113 -4.58 5.50 13.23
CA ARG A 113 -5.03 6.90 13.11
C ARG A 113 -4.55 7.75 14.27
N GLU A 114 -4.70 7.25 15.49
CA GLU A 114 -4.21 7.91 16.69
C GLU A 114 -2.68 8.05 16.72
N ALA A 115 -1.94 7.03 16.26
CA ALA A 115 -0.49 7.11 16.12
C ALA A 115 -0.08 8.20 15.12
N LEU A 116 -0.82 8.35 14.01
CA LEU A 116 -0.59 9.42 13.04
C LEU A 116 -0.88 10.81 13.64
N GLU A 117 -1.91 10.95 14.47
CA GLU A 117 -2.23 12.20 15.15
C GLU A 117 -1.14 12.63 16.16
N CYS A 118 -0.46 11.67 16.77
CA CYS A 118 0.66 11.93 17.68
C CYS A 118 1.97 12.30 16.98
N LEU A 119 2.05 12.14 15.67
CA LEU A 119 3.21 12.57 14.89
C LEU A 119 3.32 14.10 14.82
N ASN A 120 4.57 14.57 14.68
CA ASN A 120 4.76 15.99 14.35
C ASN A 120 4.11 16.33 12.99
N PRO A 121 3.68 17.58 12.77
CA PRO A 121 2.94 17.98 11.57
C PRO A 121 3.65 17.60 10.27
N ARG A 122 4.97 17.74 10.22
CA ARG A 122 5.77 17.43 9.03
C ARG A 122 5.76 15.93 8.69
N CYS A 123 5.90 15.06 9.67
CA CYS A 123 5.82 13.61 9.44
C CYS A 123 4.40 13.19 9.04
N ARG A 124 3.38 13.78 9.64
CA ARG A 124 1.98 13.53 9.30
C ARG A 124 1.70 13.90 7.84
N GLU A 125 2.11 15.08 7.41
CA GLU A 125 1.99 15.55 6.02
C GLU A 125 2.69 14.62 5.04
N ILE A 126 3.93 14.23 5.31
CA ILE A 126 4.72 13.33 4.46
C ILE A 126 4.07 11.96 4.32
N LEU A 127 3.62 11.37 5.43
CA LEU A 127 2.94 10.08 5.40
C LEU A 127 1.55 10.19 4.76
N SER A 128 0.84 11.32 4.94
CA SER A 128 -0.41 11.58 4.23
C SER A 128 -0.21 11.59 2.73
N MET A 129 0.73 12.39 2.22
CA MET A 129 1.04 12.42 0.79
C MET A 129 1.40 11.02 0.25
N ARG A 130 2.24 10.28 0.97
CA ARG A 130 2.72 8.98 0.51
C ARG A 130 1.66 7.89 0.54
N TYR A 131 0.90 7.77 1.65
CA TYR A 131 0.04 6.62 1.91
C TYR A 131 -1.46 6.90 1.73
N PHE A 132 -1.91 8.14 1.85
CA PHE A 132 -3.32 8.50 1.65
C PHE A 132 -3.56 9.12 0.26
N GLU A 133 -2.66 9.99 -0.21
CA GLU A 133 -2.79 10.60 -1.52
C GLU A 133 -2.15 9.76 -2.64
N GLY A 134 -1.39 8.72 -2.32
CA GLY A 134 -0.74 7.85 -3.29
C GLY A 134 0.40 8.49 -4.06
N CYS A 135 1.05 9.54 -3.50
CA CYS A 135 2.19 10.17 -4.15
C CYS A 135 3.40 9.24 -4.21
N THR A 136 4.11 9.26 -5.32
CA THR A 136 5.42 8.62 -5.45
C THR A 136 6.47 9.35 -4.63
N VAL A 137 7.62 8.73 -4.38
CA VAL A 137 8.74 9.39 -3.68
C VAL A 137 9.21 10.64 -4.40
N ASN A 138 9.21 10.61 -5.74
CA ASN A 138 9.61 11.76 -6.56
C ASN A 138 8.63 12.92 -6.41
N GLU A 139 7.32 12.65 -6.40
CA GLU A 139 6.29 13.67 -6.21
C GLU A 139 6.30 14.26 -4.79
N VAL A 140 6.55 13.44 -3.76
CA VAL A 140 6.77 13.93 -2.41
C VAL A 140 8.01 14.83 -2.35
N ALA A 141 9.10 14.43 -3.02
CA ALA A 141 10.32 15.21 -3.09
C ALA A 141 10.09 16.57 -3.78
N GLU A 142 9.37 16.57 -4.89
CA GLU A 142 9.01 17.77 -5.65
C GLU A 142 8.16 18.73 -4.81
N ARG A 143 7.10 18.23 -4.16
CA ARG A 143 6.24 19.05 -3.29
C ARG A 143 6.97 19.66 -2.10
N LEU A 144 7.97 18.93 -1.58
CA LEU A 144 8.78 19.41 -0.45
C LEU A 144 10.01 20.23 -0.88
N GLY A 145 10.28 20.34 -2.18
CA GLY A 145 11.47 21.02 -2.70
C GLY A 145 12.79 20.36 -2.30
N ILE A 146 12.82 19.03 -2.16
CA ILE A 146 13.99 18.26 -1.72
C ILE A 146 14.37 17.18 -2.75
N LYS A 147 15.57 16.62 -2.60
CA LYS A 147 16.02 15.53 -3.49
C LYS A 147 15.29 14.22 -3.19
N PRO A 148 14.96 13.39 -4.21
CA PRO A 148 14.23 12.11 -4.02
C PRO A 148 14.88 11.17 -3.00
N LYS A 149 16.21 11.06 -3.01
CA LYS A 149 16.96 10.25 -2.03
C LYS A 149 16.77 10.72 -0.59
N TYR A 150 16.62 12.03 -0.40
CA TYR A 150 16.35 12.59 0.92
C TYR A 150 14.89 12.39 1.32
N ALA A 151 13.95 12.56 0.39
CA ALA A 151 12.53 12.27 0.61
C ALA A 151 12.33 10.80 1.04
N GLN A 152 12.98 9.85 0.37
CA GLN A 152 12.94 8.44 0.74
C GLN A 152 13.39 8.18 2.19
N LYS A 153 14.52 8.79 2.59
CA LYS A 153 15.03 8.68 3.97
C LYS A 153 14.06 9.30 4.98
N LEU A 154 13.45 10.42 4.60
CA LEU A 154 12.54 11.15 5.46
C LEU A 154 11.22 10.37 5.66
N ILE A 155 10.67 9.80 4.59
CA ILE A 155 9.50 8.90 4.63
C ILE A 155 9.78 7.72 5.57
N ALA A 156 10.91 7.04 5.38
CA ALA A 156 11.29 5.90 6.22
C ALA A 156 11.47 6.28 7.70
N LYS A 157 12.03 7.46 7.99
CA LYS A 157 12.15 7.98 9.36
C LYS A 157 10.80 8.26 9.99
N CYS A 158 9.88 8.89 9.25
CA CYS A 158 8.54 9.20 9.73
C CYS A 158 7.71 7.92 9.95
N LEU A 159 7.89 6.93 9.07
CA LEU A 159 7.21 5.63 9.20
C LEU A 159 7.65 4.90 10.46
N ARG A 160 8.96 4.77 10.70
CA ARG A 160 9.48 4.15 11.94
C ARG A 160 8.97 4.84 13.20
N ARG A 161 8.82 6.17 13.18
CA ARG A 161 8.27 6.89 14.31
C ARG A 161 6.78 6.59 14.52
N ALA A 162 6.01 6.46 13.44
CA ALA A 162 4.62 6.03 13.49
C ALA A 162 4.48 4.61 14.04
N GLU A 163 5.32 3.68 13.59
CA GLU A 163 5.37 2.29 14.07
C GLU A 163 5.68 2.20 15.58
N THR A 164 6.62 3.02 16.06
CA THR A 164 6.94 3.09 17.50
C THR A 164 5.72 3.54 18.31
N LEU A 165 5.06 4.62 17.88
CA LEU A 165 3.87 5.14 18.54
C LEU A 165 2.70 4.17 18.49
N TYR A 166 2.53 3.45 17.38
CA TYR A 166 1.54 2.40 17.24
C TYR A 166 1.79 1.23 18.19
N GLY A 167 3.04 0.77 18.28
CA GLY A 167 3.44 -0.33 19.16
C GLY A 167 3.33 0.02 20.66
N GLU A 168 3.56 1.26 21.04
CA GLU A 168 3.36 1.74 22.42
C GLU A 168 1.88 1.74 22.80
N LYS A 169 0.99 2.14 21.90
CA LYS A 169 -0.46 2.16 22.15
C LYS A 169 -1.09 0.77 22.15
N GLY A 170 -0.61 -0.16 21.31
CA GLY A 170 -1.06 -1.55 21.30
C GLY A 170 -0.72 -2.36 22.55
N LYS A 171 0.20 -1.85 23.39
CA LYS A 171 0.54 -2.46 24.68
C LYS A 171 -0.33 -1.97 25.85
N LEU A 172 -1.17 -0.98 25.62
CA LEU A 172 -2.04 -0.35 26.63
C LEU A 172 -3.50 -0.82 26.56
N GLN A 173 -3.82 -1.73 25.66
CA GLN A 173 -5.10 -2.43 25.52
C GLN A 173 -4.92 -3.90 25.84
#